data_dd4fb72105135988aa764abf65338c20
#
_entry.id   dd4fb72105135988aa764abf65338c20
#
_cell.length_a   1.000
_cell.length_b   1.000
_cell.length_c   1.000
_cell.angle_alpha   90.00
_cell.angle_beta   90.00
_cell.angle_gamma   90.00
#
_symmetry.space_group_name_H-M   'P 1'
#
loop_
_entity.id
_entity.type
_entity.pdbx_description
1 polymer ?
#
loop_
_entity_poly.entity_id
_entity_poly.type
_entity_poly.pdbx_seq_one_letter_code
_entity_poly.pdbx_strand_id
1 'polypeptide(L)'
;LNLLAETGHGLPGREGAEGFASFDYGDWLAWFEGKAKQRASAQLIYDERPLSSSETDILAKSIAQFQLGEISDGVCLVNTLTSWAMRAGRDDLIPLGHHLVREAQHHAFLLGEFMAHHDLPTVKFHPLDTGFRIIRRMGGTETMLSTLLIAELIATHYYQCLGSSTRSSMLKRISVQLLEDENAHIALYRKLLKDLRGERTVLHNSVIRVIEHLVFVSALIAVWPFHHKVYRRAGTGLSAFWHIYWTRFRGAISTAGS
;
A
#
# COMPACT_ATOMS: atom_id res chain seq x y z
N LEU A 1 -3.05 28.61 2.29
CA LEU A 1 -4.01 29.31 3.13
C LEU A 1 -5.31 28.50 3.13
N ASN A 2 -5.66 27.97 4.26
CA ASN A 2 -6.92 27.39 4.72
C ASN A 2 -8.07 27.27 3.70
N LEU A 3 -8.28 26.06 3.21
CA LEU A 3 -9.53 25.61 2.57
C LEU A 3 -9.80 24.12 2.90
N LEU A 4 -9.57 23.72 4.16
CA LEU A 4 -9.97 22.44 4.72
C LEU A 4 -10.48 22.66 6.17
N ALA A 5 -11.44 23.53 6.34
CA ALA A 5 -12.17 23.64 7.59
C ALA A 5 -13.65 23.71 7.25
N GLU A 6 -14.43 22.86 7.92
CA GLU A 6 -15.89 22.81 8.03
C GLU A 6 -16.61 21.77 7.16
N THR A 7 -16.48 20.49 7.53
CA THR A 7 -17.65 19.60 7.66
C THR A 7 -17.36 18.65 8.81
N GLY A 8 -18.01 18.91 9.94
CA GLY A 8 -17.86 18.16 11.17
C GLY A 8 -18.54 16.78 11.10
N HIS A 9 -17.75 15.80 10.83
CA HIS A 9 -17.78 14.42 11.34
C HIS A 9 -16.36 13.94 11.14
N GLY A 10 -15.57 13.96 12.23
CA GLY A 10 -14.14 13.72 12.18
C GLY A 10 -13.80 12.34 11.69
N LEU A 11 -13.42 12.25 10.41
CA LEU A 11 -12.52 11.19 9.96
C LEU A 11 -11.21 11.41 10.71
N PRO A 12 -10.56 10.35 11.25
CA PRO A 12 -9.27 10.49 11.93
C PRO A 12 -8.25 11.04 10.94
N GLY A 13 -8.08 12.36 10.97
CA GLY A 13 -7.09 13.04 10.18
C GLY A 13 -5.72 12.93 10.86
N ARG A 14 -4.73 12.45 10.14
CA ARG A 14 -3.29 12.48 10.47
C ARG A 14 -2.79 11.57 11.58
N GLU A 15 -3.56 10.65 12.10
CA GLU A 15 -3.07 9.64 13.02
C GLU A 15 -2.58 8.45 12.20
N GLY A 16 -1.33 8.03 12.41
CA GLY A 16 -0.77 6.83 11.78
C GLY A 16 -1.61 5.58 12.11
N ALA A 17 -1.13 4.37 11.80
CA ALA A 17 -1.87 3.11 12.01
C ALA A 17 -2.47 2.93 13.42
N GLU A 18 -2.06 3.73 14.41
CA GLU A 18 -2.60 3.76 15.78
C GLU A 18 -4.03 4.30 15.86
N GLY A 19 -4.45 5.22 14.98
CA GLY A 19 -5.81 5.76 14.92
C GLY A 19 -6.88 4.73 14.57
N PHE A 20 -6.49 3.57 14.04
CA PHE A 20 -7.37 2.48 13.66
C PHE A 20 -7.41 1.31 14.65
N ALA A 21 -6.72 1.43 15.79
CA ALA A 21 -6.55 0.31 16.72
C ALA A 21 -7.85 -0.24 17.31
N SER A 22 -8.89 0.61 17.42
CA SER A 22 -10.22 0.26 17.95
C SER A 22 -11.22 -0.13 16.87
N PHE A 23 -10.89 -0.03 15.58
CA PHE A 23 -11.84 -0.29 14.50
C PHE A 23 -12.28 -1.77 14.49
N ASP A 24 -13.59 -1.98 14.48
CA ASP A 24 -14.16 -3.25 14.04
C ASP A 24 -14.31 -3.28 12.50
N TYR A 25 -14.85 -4.35 11.94
CA TYR A 25 -14.99 -4.44 10.49
C TYR A 25 -16.12 -3.55 9.92
N GLY A 26 -17.10 -3.21 10.74
CA GLY A 26 -18.13 -2.22 10.39
C GLY A 26 -17.55 -0.82 10.28
N ASP A 27 -16.66 -0.45 11.20
CA ASP A 27 -15.95 0.83 11.17
C ASP A 27 -15.07 0.94 9.90
N TRP A 28 -14.40 -0.15 9.53
CA TRP A 28 -13.62 -0.22 8.29
C TRP A 28 -14.48 -0.02 7.04
N LEU A 29 -15.65 -0.66 6.98
CA LEU A 29 -16.57 -0.48 5.85
C LEU A 29 -17.05 0.96 5.75
N ALA A 30 -17.46 1.56 6.87
CA ALA A 30 -17.88 2.96 6.93
C ALA A 30 -16.75 3.91 6.50
N TRP A 31 -15.51 3.62 6.92
CA TRP A 31 -14.33 4.40 6.52
C TRP A 31 -14.10 4.35 5.01
N PHE A 32 -14.10 3.16 4.39
CA PHE A 32 -13.92 2.99 2.95
C PHE A 32 -15.03 3.67 2.14
N GLU A 33 -16.29 3.57 2.60
CA GLU A 33 -17.42 4.26 1.95
C GLU A 33 -17.27 5.78 2.03
N GLY A 34 -16.84 6.29 3.18
CA GLY A 34 -16.53 7.71 3.37
C GLY A 34 -15.44 8.19 2.42
N LYS A 35 -14.34 7.45 2.30
CA LYS A 35 -13.25 7.72 1.35
C LYS A 35 -13.74 7.69 -0.10
N ALA A 36 -14.55 6.70 -0.48
CA ALA A 36 -15.09 6.60 -1.84
C ALA A 36 -15.96 7.81 -2.20
N LYS A 37 -16.80 8.30 -1.28
CA LYS A 37 -17.61 9.52 -1.46
C LYS A 37 -16.73 10.76 -1.61
N GLN A 38 -15.71 10.90 -0.77
CA GLN A 38 -14.78 12.02 -0.83
C GLN A 38 -14.04 12.07 -2.18
N ARG A 39 -13.58 10.91 -2.67
CA ARG A 39 -12.91 10.80 -3.97
C ARG A 39 -13.80 11.14 -5.16
N ALA A 40 -15.07 10.74 -5.10
CA ALA A 40 -16.04 11.03 -6.16
C ALA A 40 -16.26 12.55 -6.36
N SER A 41 -16.02 13.35 -5.33
CA SER A 41 -16.10 14.82 -5.38
C SER A 41 -14.75 15.53 -5.59
N ALA A 42 -13.64 14.78 -5.51
CA ALA A 42 -12.30 15.36 -5.64
C ALA A 42 -11.94 15.60 -7.10
N GLN A 43 -11.37 16.79 -7.38
CA GLN A 43 -10.81 17.11 -8.70
C GLN A 43 -9.30 16.98 -8.67
N LEU A 44 -8.74 16.34 -9.70
CA LEU A 44 -7.31 16.32 -9.92
C LEU A 44 -6.84 17.71 -10.35
N ILE A 45 -5.83 18.22 -9.65
CA ILE A 45 -5.20 19.49 -9.99
C ILE A 45 -3.88 19.17 -10.68
N TYR A 46 -3.82 19.46 -11.96
CA TYR A 46 -2.66 19.18 -12.81
C TYR A 46 -1.55 20.22 -12.62
N ASP A 47 -0.33 19.83 -12.94
CA ASP A 47 0.81 20.76 -12.97
C ASP A 47 0.73 21.70 -14.18
N GLU A 48 1.10 22.96 -13.99
CA GLU A 48 1.19 23.93 -15.10
C GLU A 48 2.48 23.76 -15.92
N ARG A 49 3.48 23.09 -15.37
CA ARG A 49 4.81 22.95 -15.97
C ARG A 49 5.20 21.49 -16.12
N PRO A 50 5.88 21.15 -17.22
CA PRO A 50 6.42 19.81 -17.39
C PRO A 50 7.51 19.49 -16.34
N LEU A 51 7.76 18.20 -16.13
CA LEU A 51 8.90 17.76 -15.34
C LEU A 51 10.21 18.17 -16.01
N SER A 52 11.21 18.46 -15.19
CA SER A 52 12.58 18.62 -15.71
C SER A 52 13.11 17.26 -16.19
N SER A 53 14.07 17.27 -17.14
CA SER A 53 14.71 16.04 -17.63
C SER A 53 15.30 15.21 -16.48
N SER A 54 15.87 15.86 -15.46
CA SER A 54 16.41 15.18 -14.27
C SER A 54 15.32 14.50 -13.43
N GLU A 55 14.14 15.10 -13.31
CA GLU A 55 13.02 14.47 -12.61
C GLU A 55 12.45 13.30 -13.42
N THR A 56 12.30 13.47 -14.74
CA THR A 56 11.88 12.37 -15.64
C THR A 56 12.77 11.15 -15.51
N ASP A 57 14.11 11.33 -15.53
CA ASP A 57 15.10 10.25 -15.40
C ASP A 57 15.00 9.49 -14.07
N ILE A 58 14.60 10.19 -13.00
CA ILE A 58 14.49 9.60 -11.67
C ILE A 58 13.14 8.90 -11.50
N LEU A 59 12.06 9.52 -11.97
CA LEU A 59 10.69 9.17 -11.63
C LEU A 59 10.05 8.19 -12.61
N ALA A 60 10.25 8.34 -13.92
CA ALA A 60 9.45 7.68 -14.94
C ALA A 60 9.36 6.16 -14.78
N LYS A 61 10.52 5.48 -14.77
CA LYS A 61 10.55 4.01 -14.62
C LYS A 61 10.05 3.55 -13.26
N SER A 62 10.35 4.31 -12.21
CA SER A 62 9.99 3.98 -10.84
C SER A 62 8.47 4.05 -10.62
N ILE A 63 7.83 5.13 -11.08
CA ILE A 63 6.37 5.30 -10.99
C ILE A 63 5.66 4.25 -11.83
N ALA A 64 6.12 4.00 -13.06
CA ALA A 64 5.51 3.02 -13.95
C ALA A 64 5.47 1.60 -13.32
N GLN A 65 6.50 1.23 -12.56
CA GLN A 65 6.56 -0.06 -11.86
C GLN A 65 5.60 -0.12 -10.67
N PHE A 66 5.50 0.95 -9.87
CA PHE A 66 4.52 1.02 -8.78
C PHE A 66 3.09 1.04 -9.32
N GLN A 67 2.82 1.83 -10.35
CA GLN A 67 1.50 1.86 -11.01
C GLN A 67 1.08 0.47 -11.52
N LEU A 68 2.01 -0.31 -12.08
CA LEU A 68 1.76 -1.70 -12.47
C LEU A 68 1.46 -2.58 -11.25
N GLY A 69 2.15 -2.38 -10.13
CA GLY A 69 1.93 -3.10 -8.88
C GLY A 69 0.53 -2.90 -8.33
N GLU A 70 0.01 -1.67 -8.38
CA GLU A 70 -1.35 -1.31 -7.93
C GLU A 70 -2.47 -1.99 -8.76
N ILE A 71 -2.23 -2.25 -10.04
CA ILE A 71 -3.21 -2.96 -10.91
C ILE A 71 -3.28 -4.45 -10.55
N SER A 72 -2.36 -4.96 -9.76
CA SER A 72 -2.04 -6.37 -9.65
C SER A 72 -3.01 -7.16 -8.76
N ASP A 73 -3.69 -8.15 -9.37
CA ASP A 73 -4.26 -9.36 -8.74
C ASP A 73 -5.43 -9.18 -7.74
N GLY A 74 -6.26 -8.13 -7.90
CA GLY A 74 -7.43 -7.91 -7.05
C GLY A 74 -8.40 -9.10 -6.99
N VAL A 75 -8.54 -9.86 -8.07
CA VAL A 75 -9.40 -11.06 -8.12
C VAL A 75 -8.93 -12.11 -7.10
N CYS A 76 -7.61 -12.32 -6.97
CA CYS A 76 -7.08 -13.28 -6.02
C CYS A 76 -7.36 -12.86 -4.56
N LEU A 77 -7.24 -11.59 -4.22
CA LEU A 77 -7.56 -11.06 -2.90
C LEU A 77 -9.03 -11.26 -2.57
N VAL A 78 -9.95 -10.85 -3.45
CA VAL A 78 -11.40 -11.00 -3.23
C VAL A 78 -11.77 -12.48 -3.03
N ASN A 79 -11.30 -13.37 -3.91
CA ASN A 79 -11.58 -14.80 -3.81
C ASN A 79 -11.05 -15.41 -2.50
N THR A 80 -9.88 -15.00 -2.07
CA THR A 80 -9.26 -15.50 -0.83
C THR A 80 -10.01 -15.02 0.40
N LEU A 81 -10.37 -13.74 0.48
CA LEU A 81 -11.16 -13.19 1.58
C LEU A 81 -12.57 -13.79 1.60
N THR A 82 -13.23 -13.94 0.44
CA THR A 82 -14.53 -14.60 0.33
C THR A 82 -14.46 -16.03 0.83
N SER A 83 -13.44 -16.80 0.43
CA SER A 83 -13.27 -18.18 0.87
C SER A 83 -13.02 -18.29 2.38
N TRP A 84 -12.30 -17.33 2.97
CA TRP A 84 -12.13 -17.26 4.42
C TRP A 84 -13.41 -16.85 5.12
N ALA A 85 -14.10 -15.81 4.64
CA ALA A 85 -15.38 -15.35 5.16
C ALA A 85 -16.41 -16.48 5.27
N MET A 86 -16.57 -17.25 4.20
CA MET A 86 -17.50 -18.40 4.16
C MET A 86 -17.13 -19.49 5.18
N ARG A 87 -15.84 -19.78 5.36
CA ARG A 87 -15.40 -20.80 6.34
C ARG A 87 -15.52 -20.34 7.79
N ALA A 88 -15.36 -19.02 8.03
CA ALA A 88 -15.39 -18.43 9.37
C ALA A 88 -16.77 -17.89 9.77
N GLY A 89 -17.78 -17.94 8.88
CA GLY A 89 -19.09 -17.31 9.10
C GLY A 89 -19.01 -15.78 9.25
N ARG A 90 -18.12 -15.13 8.46
CA ARG A 90 -17.76 -13.72 8.56
C ARG A 90 -18.03 -12.99 7.23
N ASP A 91 -19.31 -12.82 6.91
CA ASP A 91 -19.73 -12.18 5.65
C ASP A 91 -19.29 -10.71 5.53
N ASP A 92 -18.97 -10.05 6.65
CA ASP A 92 -18.41 -8.72 6.75
C ASP A 92 -17.02 -8.55 6.08
N LEU A 93 -16.28 -9.65 5.89
CA LEU A 93 -14.97 -9.63 5.22
C LEU A 93 -15.06 -9.52 3.68
N ILE A 94 -16.18 -9.93 3.08
CA ILE A 94 -16.32 -9.94 1.62
C ILE A 94 -16.28 -8.52 1.03
N PRO A 95 -17.09 -7.55 1.51
CA PRO A 95 -17.07 -6.20 0.99
C PRO A 95 -15.71 -5.49 1.25
N LEU A 96 -14.98 -5.84 2.32
CA LEU A 96 -13.64 -5.30 2.57
C LEU A 96 -12.66 -5.63 1.45
N GLY A 97 -12.68 -6.87 0.95
CA GLY A 97 -11.85 -7.26 -0.19
C GLY A 97 -12.13 -6.43 -1.43
N HIS A 98 -13.41 -6.14 -1.70
CA HIS A 98 -13.79 -5.29 -2.81
C HIS A 98 -13.35 -3.84 -2.63
N HIS A 99 -13.42 -3.31 -1.41
CA HIS A 99 -12.93 -1.96 -1.12
C HIS A 99 -11.42 -1.84 -1.31
N LEU A 100 -10.63 -2.77 -0.77
CA LEU A 100 -9.17 -2.80 -0.96
C LEU A 100 -8.79 -2.80 -2.45
N VAL A 101 -9.48 -3.60 -3.27
CA VAL A 101 -9.24 -3.63 -4.72
C VAL A 101 -9.59 -2.29 -5.39
N ARG A 102 -10.69 -1.65 -5.00
CA ARG A 102 -11.06 -0.32 -5.52
C ARG A 102 -10.05 0.75 -5.13
N GLU A 103 -9.50 0.68 -3.91
CA GLU A 103 -8.44 1.58 -3.45
C GLU A 103 -7.19 1.42 -4.33
N ALA A 104 -6.68 0.20 -4.50
CA ALA A 104 -5.52 -0.07 -5.35
C ALA A 104 -5.76 0.39 -6.81
N GLN A 105 -6.95 0.15 -7.36
CA GLN A 105 -7.31 0.65 -8.69
C GLN A 105 -7.32 2.19 -8.74
N HIS A 106 -7.75 2.85 -7.67
CA HIS A 106 -7.70 4.31 -7.59
C HIS A 106 -6.26 4.83 -7.50
N HIS A 107 -5.39 4.16 -6.75
CA HIS A 107 -3.95 4.49 -6.71
C HIS A 107 -3.32 4.35 -8.11
N ALA A 108 -3.60 3.24 -8.79
CA ALA A 108 -3.15 3.02 -10.17
C ALA A 108 -3.66 4.11 -11.13
N PHE A 109 -4.92 4.56 -10.96
CA PHE A 109 -5.50 5.64 -11.74
C PHE A 109 -4.77 6.97 -11.48
N LEU A 110 -4.55 7.36 -10.23
CA LEU A 110 -3.86 8.62 -9.88
C LEU A 110 -2.43 8.67 -10.43
N LEU A 111 -1.68 7.56 -10.29
CA LEU A 111 -0.33 7.46 -10.86
C LEU A 111 -0.38 7.47 -12.39
N GLY A 112 -1.38 6.83 -12.99
CA GLY A 112 -1.61 6.82 -14.44
C GLY A 112 -1.91 8.20 -15.00
N GLU A 113 -2.78 8.98 -14.34
CA GLU A 113 -3.09 10.37 -14.71
C GLU A 113 -1.84 11.27 -14.66
N PHE A 114 -1.02 11.11 -13.59
CA PHE A 114 0.25 11.82 -13.51
C PHE A 114 1.18 11.45 -14.65
N MET A 115 1.30 10.16 -14.95
CA MET A 115 2.15 9.67 -16.04
C MET A 115 1.66 10.18 -17.41
N ALA A 116 0.36 10.14 -17.65
CA ALA A 116 -0.24 10.63 -18.90
C ALA A 116 -0.03 12.15 -19.07
N HIS A 117 -0.21 12.92 -17.99
CA HIS A 117 -0.03 14.37 -18.01
C HIS A 117 1.41 14.81 -18.37
N HIS A 118 2.40 13.99 -18.00
CA HIS A 118 3.82 14.27 -18.23
C HIS A 118 4.45 13.41 -19.33
N ASP A 119 3.65 12.74 -20.17
CA ASP A 119 4.11 11.88 -21.26
C ASP A 119 5.11 10.79 -20.81
N LEU A 120 4.93 10.25 -19.58
CA LEU A 120 5.80 9.20 -19.06
C LEU A 120 5.39 7.83 -19.58
N PRO A 121 6.37 6.94 -19.90
CA PRO A 121 6.07 5.62 -20.43
C PRO A 121 5.43 4.70 -19.38
N THR A 122 4.47 3.89 -19.79
CA THR A 122 3.90 2.81 -18.98
C THR A 122 4.69 1.51 -19.16
N VAL A 123 4.57 0.59 -18.20
CA VAL A 123 5.12 -0.76 -18.30
C VAL A 123 4.00 -1.78 -18.16
N LYS A 124 4.06 -2.87 -18.95
CA LYS A 124 3.08 -3.95 -18.92
C LYS A 124 3.55 -5.18 -18.14
N PHE A 125 4.83 -5.25 -17.83
CA PHE A 125 5.47 -6.38 -17.17
C PHE A 125 6.63 -5.90 -16.31
N HIS A 126 6.73 -6.47 -15.12
CA HIS A 126 7.90 -6.28 -14.26
C HIS A 126 8.17 -7.54 -13.42
N PRO A 127 9.43 -8.00 -13.28
CA PRO A 127 9.76 -9.20 -12.51
C PRO A 127 9.32 -9.16 -11.05
N LEU A 128 9.38 -7.99 -10.41
CA LEU A 128 8.92 -7.82 -9.03
C LEU A 128 7.43 -8.11 -8.88
N ASP A 129 6.59 -7.50 -9.73
CA ASP A 129 5.15 -7.75 -9.71
C ASP A 129 4.84 -9.25 -9.92
N THR A 130 5.52 -9.88 -10.89
CA THR A 130 5.38 -11.32 -11.13
C THR A 130 5.76 -12.15 -9.90
N GLY A 131 6.88 -11.84 -9.24
CA GLY A 131 7.33 -12.50 -8.03
C GLY A 131 6.31 -12.38 -6.89
N PHE A 132 5.80 -11.18 -6.63
CA PHE A 132 4.76 -10.94 -5.63
C PHE A 132 3.47 -11.70 -5.94
N ARG A 133 3.03 -11.76 -7.21
CA ARG A 133 1.85 -12.53 -7.63
C ARG A 133 2.02 -14.03 -7.36
N ILE A 134 3.19 -14.61 -7.67
CA ILE A 134 3.47 -16.02 -7.43
C ILE A 134 3.37 -16.32 -5.95
N ILE A 135 4.06 -15.57 -5.09
CA ILE A 135 4.07 -15.79 -3.64
C ILE A 135 2.64 -15.70 -3.07
N ARG A 136 1.86 -14.70 -3.45
CA ARG A 136 0.47 -14.54 -3.01
C ARG A 136 -0.42 -15.73 -3.34
N ARG A 137 -0.19 -16.37 -4.50
CA ARG A 137 -1.01 -17.51 -4.96
C ARG A 137 -0.62 -18.85 -4.33
N MET A 138 0.61 -19.00 -3.87
CA MET A 138 1.15 -20.28 -3.40
C MET A 138 0.80 -20.61 -1.95
N GLY A 139 0.54 -19.66 -1.10
CA GLY A 139 0.60 -19.83 0.35
C GLY A 139 -0.73 -19.76 1.13
N GLY A 140 -1.88 -19.67 0.48
CA GLY A 140 -3.18 -19.53 1.15
C GLY A 140 -3.42 -18.12 1.74
N THR A 141 -4.49 -17.98 2.54
CA THR A 141 -4.98 -16.68 3.04
C THR A 141 -3.92 -15.91 3.82
N GLU A 142 -3.22 -16.58 4.72
CA GLU A 142 -2.24 -15.91 5.59
C GLU A 142 -1.02 -15.42 4.82
N THR A 143 -0.44 -16.25 3.96
CA THR A 143 0.70 -15.84 3.12
C THR A 143 0.32 -14.69 2.19
N MET A 144 -0.90 -14.70 1.65
CA MET A 144 -1.40 -13.61 0.85
C MET A 144 -1.48 -12.31 1.65
N LEU A 145 -2.15 -12.31 2.82
CA LEU A 145 -2.30 -11.13 3.66
C LEU A 145 -0.95 -10.61 4.16
N SER A 146 -0.03 -11.50 4.54
CA SER A 146 1.33 -11.12 4.94
C SER A 146 2.12 -10.50 3.78
N THR A 147 1.98 -11.05 2.57
CA THR A 147 2.66 -10.51 1.38
C THR A 147 2.12 -9.12 1.01
N LEU A 148 0.80 -8.92 1.12
CA LEU A 148 0.18 -7.61 0.92
C LEU A 148 0.63 -6.62 2.00
N LEU A 149 0.62 -7.00 3.28
CA LEU A 149 1.16 -6.15 4.35
C LEU A 149 2.61 -5.72 4.07
N ILE A 150 3.46 -6.62 3.59
CA ILE A 150 4.84 -6.29 3.21
C ILE A 150 4.87 -5.29 2.05
N ALA A 151 4.01 -5.46 1.05
CA ALA A 151 3.91 -4.54 -0.08
C ALA A 151 3.50 -3.12 0.39
N GLU A 152 2.49 -3.00 1.28
CA GLU A 152 2.06 -1.71 1.82
C GLU A 152 3.14 -1.04 2.69
N LEU A 153 3.88 -1.82 3.48
CA LEU A 153 5.03 -1.30 4.23
C LEU A 153 6.11 -0.72 3.29
N ILE A 154 6.29 -1.33 2.13
CA ILE A 154 7.21 -0.81 1.09
C ILE A 154 6.62 0.43 0.44
N ALA A 155 5.36 0.41 0.08
CA ALA A 155 4.65 1.49 -0.58
C ALA A 155 4.62 2.77 0.27
N THR A 156 4.35 2.68 1.58
CA THR A 156 4.31 3.86 2.48
C THR A 156 5.59 4.67 2.46
N HIS A 157 6.77 4.03 2.60
CA HIS A 157 8.03 4.78 2.56
C HIS A 157 8.40 5.21 1.14
N TYR A 158 8.03 4.41 0.13
CA TYR A 158 8.22 4.80 -1.26
C TYR A 158 7.43 6.07 -1.59
N TYR A 159 6.14 6.17 -1.26
CA TYR A 159 5.34 7.36 -1.52
C TYR A 159 5.82 8.58 -0.75
N GLN A 160 6.30 8.40 0.48
CA GLN A 160 6.96 9.46 1.24
C GLN A 160 8.19 10.00 0.49
N CYS A 161 9.05 9.11 0.00
CA CYS A 161 10.23 9.47 -0.79
C CYS A 161 9.85 10.07 -2.15
N LEU A 162 8.83 9.53 -2.80
CA LEU A 162 8.33 10.01 -4.10
C LEU A 162 7.90 11.48 -4.01
N GLY A 163 7.05 11.82 -3.04
CA GLY A 163 6.62 13.20 -2.81
C GLY A 163 7.76 14.16 -2.45
N SER A 164 8.80 13.65 -1.76
CA SER A 164 9.99 14.44 -1.39
C SER A 164 10.99 14.59 -2.54
N SER A 165 10.95 13.74 -3.57
CA SER A 165 11.91 13.71 -4.67
C SER A 165 11.51 14.57 -5.87
N THR A 166 10.34 15.20 -5.85
CA THR A 166 9.77 15.96 -6.96
C THR A 166 9.46 17.42 -6.60
N ARG A 167 9.41 18.28 -7.61
CA ARG A 167 8.85 19.64 -7.52
C ARG A 167 7.39 19.69 -7.94
N SER A 168 6.89 18.69 -8.66
CA SER A 168 5.50 18.56 -9.09
C SER A 168 4.53 18.69 -7.92
N SER A 169 3.62 19.64 -7.99
CA SER A 169 2.58 19.81 -6.98
C SER A 169 1.51 18.71 -7.06
N MET A 170 1.24 18.23 -8.28
CA MET A 170 0.36 17.11 -8.54
C MET A 170 0.89 15.82 -7.87
N LEU A 171 2.15 15.45 -8.13
CA LEU A 171 2.73 14.23 -7.58
C LEU A 171 2.87 14.29 -6.05
N LYS A 172 3.16 15.45 -5.48
CA LYS A 172 3.18 15.62 -4.01
C LYS A 172 1.81 15.36 -3.40
N ARG A 173 0.73 15.88 -3.99
CA ARG A 173 -0.64 15.63 -3.49
C ARG A 173 -1.02 14.17 -3.63
N ILE A 174 -0.75 13.56 -4.78
CA ILE A 174 -0.95 12.12 -4.99
C ILE A 174 -0.19 11.34 -3.93
N SER A 175 1.10 11.60 -3.73
CA SER A 175 1.93 10.88 -2.76
C SER A 175 1.40 10.99 -1.32
N VAL A 176 0.90 12.16 -0.90
CA VAL A 176 0.28 12.34 0.42
C VAL A 176 -0.98 11.50 0.56
N GLN A 177 -1.86 11.53 -0.45
CA GLN A 177 -3.10 10.75 -0.45
C GLN A 177 -2.79 9.24 -0.38
N LEU A 178 -1.90 8.74 -1.25
CA LEU A 178 -1.52 7.34 -1.25
C LEU A 178 -0.92 6.92 0.10
N LEU A 179 -0.06 7.74 0.68
CA LEU A 179 0.54 7.48 1.99
C LEU A 179 -0.51 7.36 3.11
N GLU A 180 -1.54 8.20 3.10
CA GLU A 180 -2.64 8.13 4.08
C GLU A 180 -3.44 6.84 3.91
N ASP A 181 -3.77 6.48 2.67
CA ASP A 181 -4.55 5.29 2.36
C ASP A 181 -3.76 4.01 2.71
N GLU A 182 -2.44 3.93 2.41
CA GLU A 182 -1.60 2.78 2.74
C GLU A 182 -1.44 2.59 4.26
N ASN A 183 -1.42 3.65 5.05
CA ASN A 183 -1.40 3.52 6.51
C ASN A 183 -2.68 2.84 7.04
N ALA A 184 -3.82 3.12 6.43
CA ALA A 184 -5.08 2.43 6.75
C ALA A 184 -5.05 0.96 6.30
N HIS A 185 -4.54 0.67 5.10
CA HIS A 185 -4.37 -0.71 4.61
C HIS A 185 -3.48 -1.53 5.54
N ILE A 186 -2.35 -1.00 5.98
CA ILE A 186 -1.46 -1.66 6.96
C ILE A 186 -2.21 -2.00 8.24
N ALA A 187 -3.00 -1.06 8.78
CA ALA A 187 -3.77 -1.30 10.00
C ALA A 187 -4.82 -2.41 9.79
N LEU A 188 -5.54 -2.40 8.66
CA LEU A 188 -6.51 -3.43 8.32
C LEU A 188 -5.85 -4.80 8.12
N TYR A 189 -4.75 -4.89 7.36
CA TYR A 189 -4.05 -6.18 7.18
C TYR A 189 -3.51 -6.74 8.50
N ARG A 190 -3.02 -5.89 9.40
CA ARG A 190 -2.61 -6.31 10.75
C ARG A 190 -3.77 -6.90 11.53
N LYS A 191 -4.96 -6.27 11.49
CA LYS A 191 -6.16 -6.78 12.14
C LYS A 191 -6.58 -8.13 11.54
N LEU A 192 -6.66 -8.23 10.21
CA LEU A 192 -7.00 -9.47 9.51
C LEU A 192 -6.04 -10.62 9.88
N LEU A 193 -4.72 -10.33 9.92
CA LEU A 193 -3.71 -11.32 10.30
C LEU A 193 -3.81 -11.71 11.77
N LYS A 194 -4.08 -10.77 12.67
CA LYS A 194 -4.29 -11.05 14.09
C LYS A 194 -5.48 -12.01 14.29
N ASP A 195 -6.62 -11.70 13.68
CA ASP A 195 -7.82 -12.53 13.79
C ASP A 195 -7.59 -13.92 13.21
N LEU A 196 -6.93 -14.02 12.05
CA LEU A 196 -6.61 -15.31 11.41
C LEU A 196 -5.63 -16.16 12.25
N ARG A 197 -4.65 -15.52 12.89
CA ARG A 197 -3.60 -16.20 13.69
C ARG A 197 -4.09 -16.66 15.05
N GLY A 198 -5.09 -16.00 15.60
CA GLY A 198 -5.75 -16.45 16.85
C GLY A 198 -6.35 -17.84 16.75
N GLU A 199 -6.65 -18.30 15.53
CA GLU A 199 -7.21 -19.64 15.25
C GLU A 199 -6.11 -20.70 14.96
N ARG A 200 -4.81 -20.35 14.99
CA ARG A 200 -3.70 -21.20 14.55
C ARG A 200 -2.81 -21.67 15.71
N THR A 201 -2.09 -22.76 15.47
CA THR A 201 -1.11 -23.28 16.43
C THR A 201 0.16 -22.43 16.46
N VAL A 202 0.87 -22.44 17.60
CA VAL A 202 2.15 -21.72 17.76
C VAL A 202 3.19 -22.16 16.73
N LEU A 203 3.24 -23.46 16.40
CA LEU A 203 4.18 -24.00 15.41
C LEU A 203 3.88 -23.42 14.01
N HIS A 204 2.59 -23.40 13.61
CA HIS A 204 2.17 -22.83 12.35
C HIS A 204 2.59 -21.35 12.25
N ASN A 205 2.26 -20.55 13.28
CA ASN A 205 2.62 -19.14 13.33
C ASN A 205 4.14 -18.91 13.25
N SER A 206 4.95 -19.79 13.85
CA SER A 206 6.41 -19.72 13.78
C SER A 206 6.94 -19.97 12.36
N VAL A 207 6.40 -20.95 11.65
CA VAL A 207 6.77 -21.22 10.24
C VAL A 207 6.41 -20.05 9.35
N ILE A 208 5.21 -19.50 9.50
CA ILE A 208 4.78 -18.34 8.71
C ILE A 208 5.68 -17.12 8.98
N ARG A 209 6.09 -16.88 10.23
CA ARG A 209 7.03 -15.77 10.54
C ARG A 209 8.36 -15.92 9.81
N VAL A 210 8.89 -17.13 9.66
CA VAL A 210 10.10 -17.34 8.87
C VAL A 210 9.86 -17.00 7.41
N ILE A 211 8.74 -17.45 6.84
CA ILE A 211 8.35 -17.12 5.46
C ILE A 211 8.23 -15.61 5.27
N GLU A 212 7.57 -14.91 6.18
CA GLU A 212 7.43 -13.44 6.15
C GLU A 212 8.78 -12.74 6.12
N HIS A 213 9.73 -13.17 6.95
CA HIS A 213 11.09 -12.60 6.94
C HIS A 213 11.80 -12.84 5.61
N LEU A 214 11.69 -14.03 5.04
CA LEU A 214 12.28 -14.36 3.74
C LEU A 214 11.65 -13.53 2.62
N VAL A 215 10.31 -13.43 2.58
CA VAL A 215 9.60 -12.61 1.60
C VAL A 215 10.00 -11.13 1.74
N PHE A 216 10.03 -10.62 2.96
CA PHE A 216 10.40 -9.23 3.24
C PHE A 216 11.83 -8.91 2.79
N VAL A 217 12.82 -9.72 3.18
CA VAL A 217 14.23 -9.50 2.80
C VAL A 217 14.38 -9.60 1.29
N SER A 218 13.77 -10.59 0.65
CA SER A 218 13.81 -10.77 -0.81
C SER A 218 13.18 -9.57 -1.54
N ALA A 219 12.07 -9.05 -1.01
CA ALA A 219 11.41 -7.86 -1.56
C ALA A 219 12.32 -6.62 -1.48
N LEU A 220 12.99 -6.38 -0.34
CA LEU A 220 13.90 -5.23 -0.21
C LEU A 220 15.12 -5.33 -1.14
N ILE A 221 15.72 -6.54 -1.26
CA ILE A 221 16.82 -6.78 -2.21
C ILE A 221 16.37 -6.46 -3.63
N ALA A 222 15.16 -6.83 -3.98
CA ALA A 222 14.63 -6.64 -5.32
C ALA A 222 14.12 -5.19 -5.57
N VAL A 223 13.57 -4.50 -4.57
CA VAL A 223 13.05 -3.13 -4.69
C VAL A 223 14.17 -2.10 -4.86
N TRP A 224 15.26 -2.22 -4.11
CA TRP A 224 16.33 -1.22 -4.13
C TRP A 224 16.92 -0.92 -5.52
N PRO A 225 17.33 -1.91 -6.34
CA PRO A 225 17.93 -1.65 -7.65
C PRO A 225 17.02 -0.85 -8.59
N PHE A 226 15.71 -1.05 -8.51
CA PHE A 226 14.75 -0.42 -9.40
C PHE A 226 14.34 0.99 -8.94
N HIS A 227 14.36 1.25 -7.63
CA HIS A 227 13.82 2.48 -7.05
C HIS A 227 14.86 3.35 -6.32
N HIS A 228 16.14 2.94 -6.28
CA HIS A 228 17.18 3.64 -5.52
C HIS A 228 17.35 5.12 -5.90
N LYS A 229 17.06 5.51 -7.15
CA LYS A 229 17.14 6.90 -7.57
C LYS A 229 16.15 7.79 -6.80
N VAL A 230 14.91 7.32 -6.62
CA VAL A 230 13.87 8.01 -5.85
C VAL A 230 14.29 8.10 -4.38
N TYR A 231 14.71 6.98 -3.77
CA TYR A 231 15.16 6.96 -2.39
C TYR A 231 16.34 7.91 -2.15
N ARG A 232 17.37 7.85 -2.99
CA ARG A 232 18.55 8.73 -2.87
C ARG A 232 18.19 10.19 -3.07
N ARG A 233 17.30 10.51 -4.00
CA ARG A 233 16.84 11.90 -4.22
C ARG A 233 16.11 12.45 -3.00
N ALA A 234 15.38 11.61 -2.28
CA ALA A 234 14.73 11.93 -1.01
C ALA A 234 15.66 11.88 0.20
N GLY A 235 16.97 11.67 0.02
CA GLY A 235 17.97 11.61 1.10
C GLY A 235 18.09 10.23 1.77
N THR A 236 17.43 9.19 1.24
CA THR A 236 17.49 7.83 1.80
C THR A 236 18.57 7.00 1.11
N GLY A 237 19.72 6.84 1.75
CA GLY A 237 20.78 5.92 1.32
C GLY A 237 20.46 4.46 1.64
N LEU A 238 21.27 3.51 1.14
CA LEU A 238 21.04 2.07 1.31
C LEU A 238 20.93 1.63 2.78
N SER A 239 21.79 2.13 3.65
CA SER A 239 21.76 1.78 5.09
C SER A 239 20.48 2.31 5.75
N ALA A 240 20.09 3.57 5.47
CA ALA A 240 18.86 4.15 5.99
C ALA A 240 17.62 3.40 5.45
N PHE A 241 17.62 3.02 4.16
CA PHE A 241 16.59 2.20 3.54
C PHE A 241 16.38 0.90 4.32
N TRP A 242 17.42 0.10 4.56
CA TRP A 242 17.32 -1.13 5.33
C TRP A 242 16.83 -0.90 6.75
N HIS A 243 17.37 0.11 7.45
CA HIS A 243 16.99 0.41 8.83
C HIS A 243 15.51 0.80 8.95
N ILE A 244 15.03 1.69 8.08
CA ILE A 244 13.63 2.16 8.08
C ILE A 244 12.67 0.99 7.85
N TYR A 245 12.91 0.19 6.81
CA TYR A 245 12.03 -0.92 6.50
C TYR A 245 12.07 -2.02 7.56
N TRP A 246 13.24 -2.32 8.09
CA TRP A 246 13.38 -3.30 9.17
C TRP A 246 12.61 -2.90 10.43
N THR A 247 12.70 -1.63 10.82
CA THR A 247 11.98 -1.08 11.98
C THR A 247 10.46 -1.15 11.76
N ARG A 248 9.97 -0.73 10.59
CA ARG A 248 8.55 -0.80 10.23
C ARG A 248 8.03 -2.23 10.22
N PHE A 249 8.75 -3.13 9.58
CA PHE A 249 8.38 -4.55 9.50
C PHE A 249 8.29 -5.18 10.89
N ARG A 250 9.30 -4.99 11.74
CA ARG A 250 9.27 -5.50 13.13
C ARG A 250 8.08 -4.96 13.91
N GLY A 251 7.78 -3.69 13.79
CA GLY A 251 6.61 -3.08 14.42
C GLY A 251 5.29 -3.68 13.91
N ALA A 252 5.19 -3.96 12.62
CA ALA A 252 3.98 -4.51 12.03
C ALA A 252 3.71 -5.97 12.44
N ILE A 253 4.76 -6.83 12.45
CA ILE A 253 4.59 -8.25 12.79
C ILE A 253 4.49 -8.51 14.29
N SER A 254 5.07 -7.69 15.16
CA SER A 254 4.99 -7.86 16.61
C SER A 254 3.57 -7.71 17.12
N THR A 255 2.80 -6.80 16.55
CA THR A 255 1.41 -6.52 16.92
C THR A 255 0.39 -7.42 16.23
N ALA A 256 0.76 -8.10 15.14
CA ALA A 256 -0.07 -9.12 14.51
C ALA A 256 0.06 -10.51 15.18
N GLY A 257 0.89 -10.66 16.19
CA GLY A 257 1.16 -11.91 16.91
C GLY A 257 0.88 -11.85 18.43
N SER A 258 0.40 -10.73 18.95
CA SER A 258 -0.12 -10.52 20.29
C SER A 258 -1.64 -10.34 20.21
#